data_609d5310d8e3724d9e8f3ec5b114e647
#
_entry.id   609d5310d8e3724d9e8f3ec5b114e647
#
_cell.length_a   1.000
_cell.length_b   1.000
_cell.length_c   1.000
_cell.angle_alpha   90.00
_cell.angle_beta   90.00
_cell.angle_gamma   90.00
#
_symmetry.space_group_name_H-M   'P 1'
#
loop_
_entity.id
_entity.type
_entity.pdbx_description
1 polymer ?
#
loop_
_entity_poly.entity_id
_entity_poly.type
_entity_poly.pdbx_seq_one_letter_code
_entity_poly.pdbx_strand_id
1 'polypeptide(L)'
;MSIQPIDEGHKEEPTMIRSRKNAGFTLIELMIVVAIIAIIASIAIPKLMSARLAANEAAAIATLRSVSSAEAQIQSSGAIDTDADGAGEYAYFAELAGSVPMRVSDNAVPGPAAGQPGVAGTDNLSPSILPSAFGNVSGSVVSRSGYYFEIFLPDLTFQGIAEDPTGGGGASAGGAATNINANNSEIMWCCYAWPMDSGATGNRAFFVNQEGDLLQCQNRQATPFTGQTGGGGVQPTFDDAYLLTDMSSGLRVGVAGGPANTIWTPVQ
;
A
#
# COMPACT_ATOMS: atom_id res chain seq x y z
N MET A 1 -88.13 25.62 44.68
CA MET A 1 -88.74 25.70 43.36
C MET A 1 -87.57 25.85 42.39
N SER A 2 -87.10 24.74 41.87
CA SER A 2 -85.87 24.72 41.11
C SER A 2 -86.02 23.81 39.93
N ILE A 3 -85.95 24.31 38.76
CA ILE A 3 -86.06 23.53 37.49
C ILE A 3 -84.69 23.32 36.96
N GLN A 4 -84.27 22.07 36.78
CA GLN A 4 -83.05 21.73 36.06
C GLN A 4 -83.33 21.70 34.55
N PRO A 5 -82.35 22.07 33.70
CA PRO A 5 -82.37 21.80 32.29
C PRO A 5 -81.58 20.53 31.93
N ILE A 6 -82.11 19.85 30.99
CA ILE A 6 -81.82 18.58 30.37
C ILE A 6 -80.46 18.57 29.67
N ASP A 7 -79.75 17.50 29.88
CA ASP A 7 -78.56 17.07 29.21
C ASP A 7 -78.86 16.70 27.74
N GLU A 8 -78.30 17.44 26.75
CA GLU A 8 -78.36 17.12 25.34
C GLU A 8 -77.16 16.17 25.02
N GLY A 9 -77.49 14.93 24.89
CA GLY A 9 -76.54 13.91 24.50
C GLY A 9 -75.86 14.18 23.18
N HIS A 10 -74.57 14.48 23.23
CA HIS A 10 -73.72 14.46 22.05
C HIS A 10 -73.62 13.04 21.48
N LYS A 11 -74.28 12.82 20.35
CA LYS A 11 -74.06 11.63 19.54
C LYS A 11 -72.74 11.78 18.82
N GLU A 12 -71.72 11.07 19.28
CA GLU A 12 -70.48 10.87 18.52
C GLU A 12 -70.77 10.05 17.27
N GLU A 13 -70.60 10.66 16.12
CA GLU A 13 -70.63 9.92 14.86
C GLU A 13 -69.40 9.00 14.74
N PRO A 14 -69.57 7.71 14.34
CA PRO A 14 -68.45 6.82 14.21
C PRO A 14 -67.59 7.24 13.01
N THR A 15 -66.39 7.71 13.29
CA THR A 15 -65.34 8.00 12.27
C THR A 15 -65.02 6.68 11.57
N MET A 16 -65.49 6.48 10.36
CA MET A 16 -65.08 5.37 9.51
C MET A 16 -63.59 5.48 9.17
N ILE A 17 -62.79 4.73 9.89
CA ILE A 17 -61.39 4.48 9.51
C ILE A 17 -61.41 3.70 8.19
N ARG A 18 -61.18 4.42 7.07
CA ARG A 18 -60.99 3.80 5.77
C ARG A 18 -59.74 2.93 5.83
N SER A 19 -59.95 1.63 6.04
CA SER A 19 -58.89 0.63 5.88
C SER A 19 -58.30 0.77 4.47
N ARG A 20 -57.06 1.29 4.38
CA ARG A 20 -56.29 1.24 3.13
C ARG A 20 -56.13 -0.24 2.81
N LYS A 21 -56.76 -0.69 1.74
CA LYS A 21 -56.48 -2.02 1.16
C LYS A 21 -55.00 -2.06 0.82
N ASN A 22 -54.21 -2.80 1.57
CA ASN A 22 -52.86 -3.15 1.20
C ASN A 22 -52.95 -3.94 -0.12
N ALA A 23 -52.69 -3.26 -1.25
CA ALA A 23 -52.52 -3.93 -2.52
C ALA A 23 -51.26 -4.79 -2.41
N GLY A 24 -51.40 -6.08 -2.30
CA GLY A 24 -50.27 -7.02 -2.31
C GLY A 24 -49.62 -7.01 -3.70
N PHE A 25 -48.32 -7.13 -3.74
CA PHE A 25 -47.53 -7.27 -5.01
C PHE A 25 -47.93 -8.57 -5.72
N THR A 26 -48.09 -8.50 -7.03
CA THR A 26 -48.30 -9.71 -7.83
C THR A 26 -46.97 -10.42 -8.09
N LEU A 27 -46.96 -11.72 -8.23
CA LEU A 27 -45.78 -12.53 -8.52
C LEU A 27 -45.12 -12.07 -9.83
N ILE A 28 -45.92 -11.67 -10.83
CA ILE A 28 -45.42 -11.21 -12.12
C ILE A 28 -44.72 -9.84 -12.03
N GLU A 29 -45.19 -8.92 -11.21
CA GLU A 29 -44.55 -7.64 -10.96
C GLU A 29 -43.15 -7.86 -10.35
N LEU A 30 -43.03 -8.78 -9.39
CA LEU A 30 -41.73 -9.12 -8.81
C LEU A 30 -40.78 -9.74 -9.85
N MET A 31 -41.29 -10.67 -10.70
CA MET A 31 -40.48 -11.33 -11.71
C MET A 31 -39.94 -10.36 -12.76
N ILE A 32 -40.73 -9.39 -13.22
CA ILE A 32 -40.28 -8.40 -14.19
C ILE A 32 -39.19 -7.50 -13.60
N VAL A 33 -39.34 -7.06 -12.35
CA VAL A 33 -38.34 -6.22 -11.67
C VAL A 33 -37.03 -6.97 -11.51
N VAL A 34 -37.03 -8.23 -11.06
CA VAL A 34 -35.83 -9.04 -10.92
C VAL A 34 -35.16 -9.29 -12.28
N ALA A 35 -35.94 -9.53 -13.34
CA ALA A 35 -35.40 -9.70 -14.68
C ALA A 35 -34.68 -8.44 -15.20
N ILE A 36 -35.24 -7.26 -14.98
CA ILE A 36 -34.61 -5.99 -15.37
C ILE A 36 -33.33 -5.74 -14.56
N ILE A 37 -33.35 -5.97 -13.25
CA ILE A 37 -32.17 -5.84 -12.39
C ILE A 37 -31.06 -6.80 -12.85
N ALA A 38 -31.39 -8.04 -13.18
CA ALA A 38 -30.42 -9.03 -13.65
C ALA A 38 -29.72 -8.60 -14.96
N ILE A 39 -30.47 -8.02 -15.90
CA ILE A 39 -29.92 -7.49 -17.17
C ILE A 39 -28.97 -6.33 -16.90
N ILE A 40 -29.35 -5.37 -16.06
CA ILE A 40 -28.50 -4.22 -15.70
C ILE A 40 -27.26 -4.69 -14.96
N ALA A 41 -27.39 -5.59 -13.99
CA ALA A 41 -26.31 -6.12 -13.19
C ALA A 41 -25.28 -6.87 -14.04
N SER A 42 -25.70 -7.62 -15.05
CA SER A 42 -24.81 -8.39 -15.94
C SER A 42 -23.82 -7.52 -16.72
N ILE A 43 -24.19 -6.26 -17.01
CA ILE A 43 -23.35 -5.29 -17.71
C ILE A 43 -22.57 -4.42 -16.73
N ALA A 44 -23.17 -4.07 -15.60
CA ALA A 44 -22.59 -3.14 -14.62
C ALA A 44 -21.43 -3.77 -13.82
N ILE A 45 -21.56 -5.04 -13.41
CA ILE A 45 -20.57 -5.71 -12.55
C ILE A 45 -19.19 -5.78 -13.23
N PRO A 46 -19.02 -6.27 -14.49
CA PRO A 46 -17.70 -6.32 -15.13
C PRO A 46 -17.08 -4.93 -15.32
N LYS A 47 -17.88 -3.91 -15.63
CA LYS A 47 -17.42 -2.53 -15.75
C LYS A 47 -16.96 -1.95 -14.41
N LEU A 48 -17.66 -2.26 -13.32
CA LEU A 48 -17.27 -1.82 -11.98
C LEU A 48 -15.96 -2.47 -11.55
N MET A 49 -15.76 -3.75 -11.85
CA MET A 49 -14.50 -4.45 -11.55
C MET A 49 -13.31 -3.81 -12.28
N SER A 50 -13.44 -3.56 -13.58
CA SER A 50 -12.36 -2.91 -14.34
C SER A 50 -12.06 -1.48 -13.86
N ALA A 51 -13.09 -0.73 -13.47
CA ALA A 51 -12.93 0.61 -12.90
C ALA A 51 -12.20 0.57 -11.53
N ARG A 52 -12.50 -0.42 -10.69
CA ARG A 52 -11.78 -0.64 -9.43
C ARG A 52 -10.30 -0.96 -9.65
N LEU A 53 -9.98 -1.85 -10.59
CA LEU A 53 -8.59 -2.17 -10.94
C LEU A 53 -7.83 -0.91 -11.35
N ALA A 54 -8.40 -0.11 -12.27
CA ALA A 54 -7.78 1.13 -12.71
C ALA A 54 -7.60 2.15 -11.57
N ALA A 55 -8.56 2.26 -10.65
CA ALA A 55 -8.46 3.13 -9.49
C ALA A 55 -7.36 2.69 -8.51
N ASN A 56 -7.23 1.38 -8.26
CA ASN A 56 -6.18 0.84 -7.41
C ASN A 56 -4.78 1.07 -8.02
N GLU A 57 -4.63 0.84 -9.33
CA GLU A 57 -3.39 1.10 -10.05
C GLU A 57 -3.00 2.58 -10.01
N ALA A 58 -3.94 3.49 -10.22
CA ALA A 58 -3.70 4.92 -10.10
C ALA A 58 -3.31 5.34 -8.66
N ALA A 59 -3.94 4.73 -7.66
CA ALA A 59 -3.59 4.95 -6.26
C ALA A 59 -2.19 4.42 -5.92
N ALA A 60 -1.78 3.28 -6.50
CA ALA A 60 -0.43 2.74 -6.34
C ALA A 60 0.63 3.69 -6.92
N ILE A 61 0.41 4.20 -8.15
CA ILE A 61 1.29 5.19 -8.77
C ILE A 61 1.41 6.47 -7.92
N ALA A 62 0.28 6.98 -7.43
CA ALA A 62 0.28 8.17 -6.56
C ALA A 62 1.04 7.91 -5.25
N THR A 63 0.90 6.72 -4.68
CA THR A 63 1.62 6.29 -3.48
C THR A 63 3.13 6.24 -3.73
N LEU A 64 3.60 5.63 -4.83
CA LEU A 64 5.03 5.59 -5.18
C LEU A 64 5.63 6.99 -5.37
N ARG A 65 4.90 7.92 -5.98
CA ARG A 65 5.33 9.33 -6.07
C ARG A 65 5.44 9.99 -4.69
N SER A 66 4.49 9.71 -3.79
CA SER A 66 4.55 10.19 -2.40
C SER A 66 5.77 9.62 -1.66
N VAL A 67 6.07 8.33 -1.86
CA VAL A 67 7.27 7.67 -1.29
C VAL A 67 8.54 8.32 -1.83
N SER A 68 8.66 8.51 -3.14
CA SER A 68 9.82 9.18 -3.74
C SER A 68 10.04 10.60 -3.19
N SER A 69 8.96 11.35 -2.96
CA SER A 69 9.06 12.67 -2.33
C SER A 69 9.49 12.59 -0.85
N ALA A 70 9.00 11.57 -0.13
CA ALA A 70 9.35 11.36 1.27
C ALA A 70 10.82 10.94 1.42
N GLU A 71 11.31 10.08 0.53
CA GLU A 71 12.72 9.67 0.49
C GLU A 71 13.67 10.85 0.22
N ALA A 72 13.35 11.70 -0.75
CA ALA A 72 14.12 12.91 -0.99
C ALA A 72 14.11 13.87 0.21
N GLN A 73 13.01 13.94 0.94
CA GLN A 73 12.90 14.78 2.13
C GLN A 73 13.73 14.24 3.29
N ILE A 74 13.68 12.93 3.60
CA ILE A 74 14.45 12.34 4.71
C ILE A 74 15.94 12.43 4.43
N GLN A 75 16.39 12.07 3.23
CA GLN A 75 17.78 12.15 2.81
C GLN A 75 18.32 13.58 2.93
N SER A 76 17.58 14.58 2.43
CA SER A 76 18.00 15.98 2.52
C SER A 76 17.99 16.54 3.94
N SER A 77 17.25 15.94 4.87
CA SER A 77 17.21 16.35 6.27
C SER A 77 18.43 15.89 7.08
N GLY A 78 19.14 14.84 6.60
CA GLY A 78 20.22 14.20 7.35
C GLY A 78 19.76 13.59 8.68
N ALA A 79 18.48 13.24 8.80
CA ALA A 79 17.95 12.68 10.05
C ALA A 79 18.43 11.25 10.30
N ILE A 80 18.78 10.52 9.24
CA ILE A 80 19.47 9.23 9.29
C ILE A 80 20.86 9.48 8.71
N ASP A 81 21.90 9.27 9.50
CA ASP A 81 23.31 9.43 9.16
C ASP A 81 24.07 8.42 10.04
N THR A 82 24.21 7.20 9.53
CA THR A 82 24.69 6.08 10.34
C THR A 82 26.20 5.99 10.44
N ASP A 83 26.94 6.64 9.55
CA ASP A 83 28.42 6.74 9.60
C ASP A 83 28.94 8.11 10.07
N ALA A 84 28.03 9.06 10.30
CA ALA A 84 28.28 10.39 10.82
C ALA A 84 29.22 11.23 9.92
N ASP A 85 29.08 11.08 8.60
CA ASP A 85 29.84 11.86 7.62
C ASP A 85 29.13 13.15 7.19
N GLY A 86 27.84 13.30 7.57
CA GLY A 86 27.00 14.48 7.30
C GLY A 86 26.12 14.35 6.05
N ALA A 87 26.19 13.24 5.33
CA ALA A 87 25.24 12.92 4.28
C ALA A 87 24.02 12.16 4.83
N GLY A 88 22.83 12.50 4.37
CA GLY A 88 21.62 11.81 4.82
C GLY A 88 21.35 10.54 4.02
N GLU A 89 20.87 9.50 4.70
CA GLU A 89 20.49 8.24 4.11
C GLU A 89 18.99 8.17 3.80
N TYR A 90 18.63 7.34 2.83
CA TYR A 90 17.25 6.94 2.56
C TYR A 90 16.73 6.01 3.67
N ALA A 91 15.39 5.92 3.80
CA ALA A 91 14.73 5.28 4.93
C ALA A 91 13.79 4.15 4.50
N TYR A 92 13.34 3.37 5.47
CA TYR A 92 12.24 2.42 5.32
C TYR A 92 10.89 3.04 5.66
N PHE A 93 9.81 2.36 5.30
CA PHE A 93 8.44 2.83 5.54
C PHE A 93 8.16 3.12 7.02
N ALA A 94 8.55 2.23 7.91
CA ALA A 94 8.28 2.37 9.33
C ALA A 94 9.10 3.52 9.95
N GLU A 95 10.31 3.77 9.46
CA GLU A 95 11.14 4.91 9.84
C GLU A 95 10.50 6.22 9.36
N LEU A 96 10.08 6.30 8.08
CA LEU A 96 9.40 7.46 7.51
C LEU A 96 8.05 7.77 8.17
N ALA A 97 7.36 6.73 8.63
CA ALA A 97 6.11 6.85 9.38
C ALA A 97 6.32 7.17 10.87
N GLY A 98 7.55 7.17 11.35
CA GLY A 98 7.89 7.39 12.77
C GLY A 98 7.36 6.31 13.73
N SER A 99 7.03 5.14 13.21
CA SER A 99 6.49 4.02 14.00
C SER A 99 7.55 3.18 14.66
N VAL A 100 8.76 3.16 14.08
CA VAL A 100 9.96 2.55 14.63
C VAL A 100 11.06 3.61 14.75
N PRO A 101 12.09 3.39 15.60
CA PRO A 101 13.23 4.28 15.66
C PRO A 101 14.02 4.24 14.34
N MET A 102 14.53 5.39 13.94
CA MET A 102 15.47 5.50 12.81
C MET A 102 16.77 4.74 13.13
N ARG A 103 17.48 4.34 12.10
CA ARG A 103 18.84 3.81 12.21
C ARG A 103 19.78 4.88 12.76
N VAL A 104 20.71 4.49 13.61
CA VAL A 104 21.61 5.40 14.32
C VAL A 104 23.07 5.11 14.00
N SER A 105 23.93 6.11 14.22
CA SER A 105 25.38 5.97 14.13
C SER A 105 25.95 5.23 15.35
N ASP A 106 27.13 4.63 15.18
CA ASP A 106 27.87 3.89 16.21
C ASP A 106 28.36 4.78 17.40
N ASN A 107 28.13 6.09 17.32
CA ASN A 107 28.51 7.03 18.36
C ASN A 107 27.60 7.03 19.61
N ALA A 108 26.52 6.28 19.59
CA ALA A 108 25.60 6.14 20.72
C ALA A 108 26.13 5.11 21.73
N VAL A 109 26.98 5.50 22.67
CA VAL A 109 27.50 4.62 23.73
C VAL A 109 26.77 4.92 25.05
N PRO A 110 26.10 3.92 25.70
CA PRO A 110 25.81 2.56 25.28
C PRO A 110 24.52 2.52 24.44
N GLY A 111 24.61 2.23 23.15
CA GLY A 111 23.50 2.21 22.19
C GLY A 111 23.61 1.08 21.16
N PRO A 112 22.65 0.99 20.22
CA PRO A 112 22.73 0.07 19.11
C PRO A 112 23.96 0.33 18.23
N ALA A 113 24.46 -0.69 17.54
CA ALA A 113 25.54 -0.54 16.57
C ALA A 113 25.10 0.30 15.37
N ALA A 114 26.05 0.88 14.62
CA ALA A 114 25.77 1.66 13.41
C ALA A 114 24.86 0.90 12.45
N GLY A 115 23.86 1.60 11.89
CA GLY A 115 22.86 1.03 10.99
C GLY A 115 21.79 0.17 11.67
N GLN A 116 21.84 0.00 12.99
CA GLN A 116 20.77 -0.64 13.75
C GLN A 116 19.69 0.36 14.19
N PRO A 117 18.46 -0.08 14.42
CA PRO A 117 17.42 0.79 14.97
C PRO A 117 17.83 1.42 16.27
N GLY A 118 17.57 2.70 16.44
CA GLY A 118 17.82 3.47 17.66
C GLY A 118 16.90 3.09 18.82
N VAL A 119 16.82 3.95 19.82
CA VAL A 119 15.99 3.72 21.01
C VAL A 119 14.54 4.11 20.72
N ALA A 120 13.63 3.18 20.88
CA ALA A 120 12.20 3.41 20.65
C ALA A 120 11.67 4.58 21.51
N GLY A 121 10.93 5.49 20.88
CA GLY A 121 10.37 6.68 21.50
C GLY A 121 11.33 7.86 21.62
N THR A 122 12.64 7.65 21.49
CA THR A 122 13.64 8.73 21.49
C THR A 122 14.10 9.05 20.07
N ASP A 123 14.40 8.02 19.29
CA ASP A 123 14.99 8.15 17.97
C ASP A 123 13.94 7.99 16.84
N ASN A 124 12.65 8.01 17.19
CA ASN A 124 11.58 8.00 16.22
C ASN A 124 11.48 9.35 15.50
N LEU A 125 11.27 9.30 14.19
CA LEU A 125 11.09 10.50 13.36
C LEU A 125 9.86 11.30 13.81
N SER A 126 10.04 12.55 14.22
CA SER A 126 8.96 13.45 14.63
C SER A 126 9.20 14.88 14.13
N PRO A 127 8.29 15.47 13.32
CA PRO A 127 7.07 14.85 12.77
C PRO A 127 7.38 13.78 11.72
N SER A 128 6.48 12.79 11.58
CA SER A 128 6.60 11.77 10.53
C SER A 128 6.40 12.38 9.13
N ILE A 129 7.13 11.85 8.14
CA ILE A 129 7.03 12.31 6.74
C ILE A 129 5.92 11.57 6.01
N LEU A 130 5.77 10.27 6.28
CA LEU A 130 4.65 9.48 5.75
C LEU A 130 3.55 9.29 6.79
N PRO A 131 2.28 9.10 6.37
CA PRO A 131 1.19 8.75 7.28
C PRO A 131 1.49 7.47 8.07
N SER A 132 1.03 7.40 9.33
CA SER A 132 1.23 6.26 10.24
C SER A 132 0.77 4.90 9.69
N ALA A 133 -0.12 4.90 8.69
CA ALA A 133 -0.53 3.68 7.99
C ALA A 133 0.62 2.96 7.27
N PHE A 134 1.70 3.67 6.93
CA PHE A 134 2.91 3.07 6.35
C PHE A 134 3.80 2.41 7.40
N GLY A 135 3.62 2.70 8.66
CA GLY A 135 4.34 2.05 9.77
C GLY A 135 3.81 0.65 10.14
N ASN A 136 2.75 0.18 9.48
CA ASN A 136 2.24 -1.18 9.69
C ASN A 136 2.88 -2.15 8.69
N VAL A 137 4.16 -2.42 8.89
CA VAL A 137 4.96 -3.34 8.07
C VAL A 137 4.72 -4.78 8.51
N SER A 138 4.44 -5.67 7.58
CA SER A 138 4.22 -7.09 7.82
C SER A 138 4.93 -7.91 6.75
N GLY A 139 5.94 -8.69 7.12
CA GLY A 139 6.75 -9.46 6.17
C GLY A 139 7.43 -8.58 5.13
N SER A 140 8.04 -7.48 5.57
CA SER A 140 8.75 -6.47 4.76
C SER A 140 7.88 -5.61 3.85
N VAL A 141 6.55 -5.77 3.88
CA VAL A 141 5.64 -5.04 2.98
C VAL A 141 4.61 -4.22 3.73
N VAL A 142 4.18 -3.14 3.09
CA VAL A 142 3.03 -2.32 3.49
C VAL A 142 1.89 -2.55 2.51
N SER A 143 0.67 -2.72 3.01
CA SER A 143 -0.53 -2.89 2.17
C SER A 143 -1.34 -1.61 2.08
N ARG A 144 -1.68 -1.17 0.85
CA ARG A 144 -2.53 0.00 0.62
C ARG A 144 -3.29 -0.09 -0.70
N SER A 145 -4.57 0.27 -0.68
CA SER A 145 -5.42 0.35 -1.89
C SER A 145 -5.36 -0.89 -2.79
N GLY A 146 -5.27 -2.10 -2.20
CA GLY A 146 -5.21 -3.35 -2.95
C GLY A 146 -3.83 -3.69 -3.52
N TYR A 147 -2.79 -2.94 -3.13
CA TYR A 147 -1.39 -3.16 -3.51
C TYR A 147 -0.52 -3.40 -2.28
N TYR A 148 0.53 -4.19 -2.46
CA TYR A 148 1.68 -4.28 -1.57
C TYR A 148 2.79 -3.36 -2.05
N PHE A 149 3.53 -2.81 -1.11
CA PHE A 149 4.69 -1.94 -1.34
C PHE A 149 5.86 -2.47 -0.54
N GLU A 150 7.04 -2.49 -1.12
CA GLU A 150 8.29 -2.92 -0.49
C GLU A 150 9.43 -2.00 -0.88
N ILE A 151 10.17 -1.50 0.10
CA ILE A 151 11.37 -0.70 -0.10
C ILE A 151 12.60 -1.60 0.09
N PHE A 152 13.59 -1.38 -0.76
CA PHE A 152 14.92 -1.98 -0.65
C PHE A 152 15.98 -0.89 -0.52
N LEU A 153 16.85 -1.06 0.45
CA LEU A 153 18.06 -0.26 0.62
C LEU A 153 19.29 -1.15 0.36
N PRO A 154 20.37 -0.60 -0.20
CA PRO A 154 21.53 -1.39 -0.61
C PRO A 154 22.43 -1.80 0.56
N ASP A 155 23.01 -2.99 0.47
CA ASP A 155 24.17 -3.40 1.26
C ASP A 155 25.49 -2.92 0.63
N LEU A 156 26.63 -3.37 1.18
CA LEU A 156 27.95 -3.06 0.65
C LEU A 156 28.18 -3.55 -0.78
N THR A 157 27.44 -4.55 -1.23
CA THR A 157 27.54 -5.17 -2.56
C THR A 157 26.42 -4.73 -3.51
N PHE A 158 25.68 -3.67 -3.14
CA PHE A 158 24.50 -3.15 -3.85
C PHE A 158 23.34 -4.17 -3.96
N GLN A 159 23.29 -5.16 -3.09
CA GLN A 159 22.14 -6.05 -2.95
C GLN A 159 21.06 -5.32 -2.16
N GLY A 160 19.81 -5.40 -2.64
CA GLY A 160 18.70 -4.78 -1.94
C GLY A 160 18.27 -5.55 -0.71
N ILE A 161 18.25 -4.88 0.42
CA ILE A 161 17.79 -5.39 1.71
C ILE A 161 16.39 -4.84 1.97
N ALA A 162 15.44 -5.74 2.19
CA ALA A 162 14.07 -5.39 2.53
C ALA A 162 13.95 -4.95 3.99
N GLU A 163 12.87 -4.23 4.31
CA GLU A 163 12.57 -3.74 5.65
C GLU A 163 12.28 -4.86 6.65
N ASP A 164 12.81 -4.77 7.87
CA ASP A 164 12.38 -5.58 9.00
C ASP A 164 11.19 -4.92 9.73
N PRO A 165 10.13 -5.64 10.09
CA PRO A 165 8.99 -5.09 10.82
C PRO A 165 9.33 -4.45 12.18
N THR A 166 10.50 -4.77 12.74
CA THR A 166 10.96 -4.19 14.02
C THR A 166 11.86 -2.96 13.83
N GLY A 167 12.13 -2.58 12.60
CA GLY A 167 12.99 -1.47 12.19
C GLY A 167 14.32 -1.93 11.59
N GLY A 168 14.89 -1.08 10.74
CA GLY A 168 16.13 -1.37 10.00
C GLY A 168 15.94 -2.39 8.88
N GLY A 169 17.02 -2.91 8.34
CA GLY A 169 17.01 -3.94 7.31
C GLY A 169 16.77 -5.34 7.85
N GLY A 170 16.01 -6.13 7.13
CA GLY A 170 15.77 -7.54 7.43
C GLY A 170 16.97 -8.43 7.18
N ALA A 171 16.91 -9.66 7.65
CA ALA A 171 17.88 -10.68 7.27
C ALA A 171 17.79 -10.96 5.79
N SER A 172 18.93 -10.95 5.08
CA SER A 172 19.02 -11.50 3.74
C SER A 172 18.56 -12.97 3.74
N ALA A 173 18.08 -13.46 2.60
CA ALA A 173 17.58 -14.83 2.41
C ALA A 173 18.53 -15.99 2.82
N GLY A 174 19.63 -15.67 3.50
CA GLY A 174 20.61 -16.61 4.07
C GLY A 174 20.77 -16.55 5.59
N GLY A 175 19.96 -15.78 6.33
CA GLY A 175 19.92 -15.80 7.80
C GLY A 175 21.04 -15.03 8.53
N ALA A 176 21.90 -14.30 7.80
CA ALA A 176 22.79 -13.31 8.38
C ALA A 176 22.11 -11.95 8.30
N ALA A 177 21.99 -11.25 9.43
CA ALA A 177 21.58 -9.85 9.40
C ALA A 177 22.59 -9.06 8.56
N THR A 178 22.22 -8.73 7.33
CA THR A 178 23.05 -7.91 6.46
C THR A 178 22.79 -6.46 6.84
N ASN A 179 23.86 -5.77 7.22
CA ASN A 179 23.80 -4.36 7.53
C ASN A 179 23.62 -3.58 6.22
N ILE A 180 22.69 -2.66 6.19
CA ILE A 180 22.60 -1.64 5.16
C ILE A 180 23.93 -0.87 5.15
N ASN A 181 24.43 -0.61 3.95
CA ASN A 181 25.65 0.19 3.84
C ASN A 181 25.29 1.68 3.81
N ALA A 182 25.82 2.47 4.75
CA ALA A 182 25.57 3.90 4.87
C ALA A 182 25.77 4.63 3.56
N ASN A 183 26.99 4.61 3.01
CA ASN A 183 27.36 5.32 1.78
C ASN A 183 26.50 4.91 0.56
N ASN A 184 26.10 3.64 0.44
CA ASN A 184 25.25 3.19 -0.66
C ASN A 184 23.79 3.63 -0.46
N SER A 185 23.30 3.65 0.80
CA SER A 185 21.94 4.10 1.11
C SER A 185 21.74 5.61 1.10
N GLU A 186 22.82 6.40 0.94
CA GLU A 186 22.75 7.83 0.64
C GLU A 186 22.40 8.11 -0.82
N ILE A 187 22.77 7.18 -1.71
CA ILE A 187 22.69 7.40 -3.16
C ILE A 187 21.68 6.51 -3.86
N MET A 188 21.23 5.44 -3.24
CA MET A 188 20.35 4.45 -3.88
C MET A 188 19.27 3.93 -2.95
N TRP A 189 18.08 3.77 -3.51
CA TRP A 189 16.95 3.02 -2.98
C TRP A 189 16.04 2.59 -4.11
N CYS A 190 15.19 1.61 -3.88
CA CYS A 190 14.11 1.32 -4.81
C CYS A 190 12.87 0.83 -4.07
N CYS A 191 11.72 1.01 -4.71
CA CYS A 191 10.45 0.54 -4.18
C CYS A 191 9.63 -0.11 -5.29
N TYR A 192 9.08 -1.27 -4.97
CA TYR A 192 8.13 -1.98 -5.81
C TYR A 192 6.72 -1.87 -5.27
N ALA A 193 5.75 -1.89 -6.17
CA ALA A 193 4.33 -2.03 -5.85
C ALA A 193 3.70 -3.09 -6.75
N TRP A 194 3.01 -4.06 -6.15
CA TRP A 194 2.34 -5.14 -6.89
C TRP A 194 0.97 -5.47 -6.28
N PRO A 195 0.03 -6.04 -7.06
CA PRO A 195 -1.31 -6.30 -6.57
C PRO A 195 -1.33 -7.37 -5.47
N MET A 196 -2.18 -7.16 -4.47
CA MET A 196 -2.44 -8.16 -3.43
C MET A 196 -3.03 -9.43 -4.02
N ASP A 197 -3.84 -9.30 -5.07
CA ASP A 197 -4.43 -10.39 -5.83
C ASP A 197 -4.43 -9.99 -7.32
N SER A 198 -3.54 -10.65 -8.09
CA SER A 198 -3.39 -10.39 -9.52
C SER A 198 -4.67 -10.75 -10.27
N GLY A 199 -5.21 -9.79 -11.03
CA GLY A 199 -6.49 -9.93 -11.72
C GLY A 199 -7.71 -9.45 -10.93
N ALA A 200 -7.62 -9.35 -9.60
CA ALA A 200 -8.73 -8.90 -8.74
C ALA A 200 -8.49 -7.49 -8.17
N THR A 201 -7.28 -7.17 -7.73
CA THR A 201 -6.95 -5.84 -7.18
C THR A 201 -6.12 -4.98 -8.13
N GLY A 202 -5.39 -5.59 -9.07
CA GLY A 202 -4.60 -4.93 -10.11
C GLY A 202 -4.07 -5.94 -11.12
N ASN A 203 -3.61 -5.42 -12.27
CA ASN A 203 -3.01 -6.22 -13.35
C ASN A 203 -1.57 -5.81 -13.66
N ARG A 204 -1.08 -4.73 -13.07
CA ARG A 204 0.25 -4.19 -13.31
C ARG A 204 1.04 -4.15 -12.01
N ALA A 205 2.35 -4.32 -12.09
CA ALA A 205 3.25 -3.97 -11.02
C ALA A 205 4.02 -2.70 -11.39
N PHE A 206 4.50 -1.99 -10.39
CA PHE A 206 5.15 -0.70 -10.53
C PHE A 206 6.47 -0.71 -9.77
N PHE A 207 7.38 0.14 -10.20
CA PHE A 207 8.70 0.34 -9.62
C PHE A 207 9.04 1.82 -9.61
N VAL A 208 9.78 2.27 -8.59
CA VAL A 208 10.38 3.60 -8.52
C VAL A 208 11.75 3.51 -7.85
N ASN A 209 12.68 4.36 -8.25
CA ASN A 209 14.03 4.47 -7.70
C ASN A 209 14.36 5.91 -7.26
N GLN A 210 15.59 6.13 -6.82
CA GLN A 210 16.12 7.44 -6.40
C GLN A 210 16.08 8.52 -7.49
N GLU A 211 16.13 8.17 -8.76
CA GLU A 211 16.03 9.11 -9.88
C GLU A 211 14.59 9.55 -10.14
N GLY A 212 13.61 8.93 -9.47
CA GLY A 212 12.20 9.18 -9.68
C GLY A 212 11.65 8.49 -10.93
N ASP A 213 12.40 7.57 -11.52
CA ASP A 213 11.97 6.77 -12.65
C ASP A 213 10.84 5.84 -12.25
N LEU A 214 9.63 6.15 -12.73
CA LEU A 214 8.46 5.33 -12.47
C LEU A 214 8.23 4.36 -13.63
N LEU A 215 8.46 3.09 -13.37
CA LEU A 215 8.27 2.01 -14.35
C LEU A 215 7.04 1.17 -14.02
N GLN A 216 6.51 0.49 -15.03
CA GLN A 216 5.42 -0.48 -14.91
C GLN A 216 5.72 -1.74 -15.69
N CYS A 217 5.24 -2.88 -15.21
CA CYS A 217 5.18 -4.12 -15.98
C CYS A 217 3.74 -4.63 -16.04
N GLN A 218 3.41 -5.35 -17.12
CA GLN A 218 2.06 -5.89 -17.34
C GLN A 218 1.69 -7.04 -16.40
N ASN A 219 2.64 -7.51 -15.59
CA ASN A 219 2.46 -8.59 -14.63
C ASN A 219 1.81 -9.85 -15.23
N ARG A 220 2.20 -10.21 -16.47
CA ARG A 220 1.67 -11.36 -17.24
C ARG A 220 2.70 -12.46 -17.46
N GLN A 221 3.78 -12.46 -16.70
CA GLN A 221 4.77 -13.54 -16.70
C GLN A 221 4.14 -14.85 -16.22
N ALA A 222 4.89 -15.97 -16.37
CA ALA A 222 4.39 -17.29 -15.99
C ALA A 222 3.94 -17.39 -14.52
N THR A 223 4.62 -16.65 -13.64
CA THR A 223 4.25 -16.47 -12.22
C THR A 223 4.08 -14.99 -11.94
N PRO A 224 2.84 -14.44 -12.04
CA PRO A 224 2.58 -13.04 -11.78
C PRO A 224 2.93 -12.67 -10.33
N PHE A 225 3.40 -11.44 -10.12
CA PHE A 225 3.52 -10.89 -8.77
C PHE A 225 2.13 -10.79 -8.14
N THR A 226 1.96 -11.42 -6.99
CA THR A 226 0.69 -11.48 -6.26
C THR A 226 0.94 -11.90 -4.81
N GLY A 227 0.19 -11.35 -3.87
CA GLY A 227 0.27 -11.73 -2.47
C GLY A 227 1.63 -11.49 -1.82
N GLN A 228 1.88 -12.17 -0.71
CA GLN A 228 3.14 -12.17 0.03
C GLN A 228 3.76 -13.57 -0.01
N THR A 229 5.08 -13.66 -0.01
CA THR A 229 5.83 -14.93 -0.05
C THR A 229 5.46 -15.87 1.10
N GLY A 230 5.24 -15.36 2.31
CA GLY A 230 4.78 -16.15 3.46
C GLY A 230 3.37 -16.72 3.32
N GLY A 231 2.54 -16.18 2.41
CA GLY A 231 1.19 -16.65 2.09
C GLY A 231 1.09 -17.44 0.78
N GLY A 232 2.22 -17.86 0.19
CA GLY A 232 2.26 -18.53 -1.11
C GLY A 232 2.20 -17.58 -2.31
N GLY A 233 2.37 -16.28 -2.08
CA GLY A 233 2.48 -15.27 -3.13
C GLY A 233 3.87 -15.21 -3.76
N VAL A 234 3.99 -14.42 -4.82
CA VAL A 234 5.23 -14.12 -5.54
C VAL A 234 5.46 -12.61 -5.45
N GLN A 235 6.54 -12.23 -4.78
CA GLN A 235 6.97 -10.83 -4.63
C GLN A 235 8.03 -10.50 -5.67
N PRO A 236 8.13 -9.22 -6.10
CA PRO A 236 9.31 -8.75 -6.80
C PRO A 236 10.55 -8.88 -5.92
N THR A 237 11.68 -9.19 -6.52
CA THR A 237 12.98 -9.06 -5.88
C THR A 237 13.60 -7.71 -6.23
N PHE A 238 14.57 -7.25 -5.43
CA PHE A 238 15.18 -5.94 -5.63
C PHE A 238 15.75 -5.73 -7.04
N ASP A 239 16.18 -6.80 -7.72
CA ASP A 239 16.84 -6.78 -9.03
C ASP A 239 15.90 -7.01 -10.24
N ASP A 240 14.59 -7.19 -10.04
CA ASP A 240 13.65 -7.44 -11.13
C ASP A 240 13.58 -6.31 -12.18
N ALA A 241 13.77 -5.05 -11.76
CA ALA A 241 13.80 -3.90 -12.65
C ALA A 241 15.21 -3.50 -13.13
N TYR A 242 16.27 -4.14 -12.62
CA TYR A 242 17.65 -3.83 -12.96
C TYR A 242 18.22 -4.80 -14.02
N LEU A 243 19.24 -4.36 -14.76
CA LEU A 243 19.89 -5.17 -15.80
C LEU A 243 20.70 -6.32 -15.22
N LEU A 244 21.35 -6.11 -14.10
CA LEU A 244 22.16 -7.08 -13.36
C LEU A 244 21.53 -7.40 -12.00
N THR A 245 22.20 -8.21 -11.20
CA THR A 245 21.77 -8.63 -9.87
C THR A 245 22.25 -7.67 -8.77
N ASP A 246 22.28 -6.39 -9.07
CA ASP A 246 22.65 -5.33 -8.14
C ASP A 246 21.92 -4.01 -8.48
N MET A 247 21.69 -3.16 -7.47
CA MET A 247 20.98 -1.90 -7.60
C MET A 247 21.80 -0.80 -8.29
N SER A 248 23.12 -0.97 -8.47
CA SER A 248 23.99 -0.01 -9.14
C SER A 248 23.95 -0.14 -10.67
N SER A 249 23.37 -1.22 -11.18
CA SER A 249 23.21 -1.43 -12.61
C SER A 249 22.09 -0.56 -13.20
N GLY A 250 22.14 -0.35 -14.51
CA GLY A 250 21.08 0.40 -15.21
C GLY A 250 19.72 -0.30 -15.15
N LEU A 251 18.65 0.47 -15.36
CA LEU A 251 17.29 -0.06 -15.38
C LEU A 251 16.99 -0.87 -16.64
N ARG A 252 16.25 -1.93 -16.48
CA ARG A 252 15.81 -2.85 -17.55
C ARG A 252 14.55 -2.31 -18.22
N VAL A 253 14.72 -1.33 -19.10
CA VAL A 253 13.61 -0.72 -19.83
C VAL A 253 13.43 -1.37 -21.19
N GLY A 254 12.24 -1.92 -21.47
CA GLY A 254 11.89 -2.53 -22.76
C GLY A 254 12.54 -3.88 -23.05
N VAL A 255 13.28 -4.45 -22.12
CA VAL A 255 13.99 -5.75 -22.27
C VAL A 255 13.44 -6.75 -21.26
N ALA A 256 13.12 -7.96 -21.71
CA ALA A 256 12.71 -9.03 -20.82
C ALA A 256 13.90 -9.58 -20.02
N GLY A 257 13.67 -9.91 -18.76
CA GLY A 257 14.69 -10.54 -17.89
C GLY A 257 14.41 -10.30 -16.41
N GLY A 258 15.46 -10.39 -15.57
CA GLY A 258 15.36 -10.43 -14.12
C GLY A 258 14.86 -11.79 -13.64
N PRO A 259 14.80 -12.01 -12.33
CA PRO A 259 14.32 -13.27 -11.74
C PRO A 259 12.92 -13.67 -12.21
N ALA A 260 12.01 -12.71 -12.36
CA ALA A 260 10.64 -12.96 -12.82
C ALA A 260 10.46 -12.89 -14.35
N ASN A 261 11.52 -12.63 -15.12
CA ASN A 261 11.47 -12.47 -16.58
C ASN A 261 10.43 -11.43 -17.06
N THR A 262 10.43 -10.26 -16.43
CA THR A 262 9.50 -9.17 -16.68
C THR A 262 10.04 -8.18 -17.71
N ILE A 263 9.13 -7.42 -18.33
CA ILE A 263 9.46 -6.26 -19.19
C ILE A 263 8.93 -5.01 -18.49
N TRP A 264 9.84 -4.11 -18.15
CA TRP A 264 9.52 -2.84 -17.53
C TRP A 264 9.47 -1.73 -18.59
N THR A 265 8.49 -0.85 -18.47
CA THR A 265 8.29 0.31 -19.36
C THR A 265 7.94 1.54 -18.54
N PRO A 266 8.32 2.76 -18.98
CA PRO A 266 7.94 3.97 -18.27
C PRO A 266 6.41 4.10 -18.15
N VAL A 267 5.94 4.63 -17.02
CA VAL A 267 4.53 4.98 -16.83
C VAL A 267 4.25 6.26 -17.62
N GLN A 268 3.26 6.23 -18.49
CA GLN A 268 2.80 7.39 -19.28
C GLN A 268 1.77 8.23 -18.53
#